data_0f3fe3f4b58216098b8c65ada2672fec
#
_entry.id   0f3fe3f4b58216098b8c65ada2672fec
#
_cell.length_a   1.000
_cell.length_b   1.000
_cell.length_c   1.000
_cell.angle_alpha   90.00
_cell.angle_beta   90.00
_cell.angle_gamma   90.00
#
_symmetry.space_group_name_H-M   'P 1'
#
loop_
_entity.id
_entity.type
_entity.pdbx_description
1 polymer ?
#
loop_
_entity_poly.entity_id
_entity_poly.type
_entity_poly.pdbx_seq_one_letter_code
_entity_poly.pdbx_strand_id
1 'polypeptide(L)'
;MKKVSAYNVDPITIENRLLELSSSRSFFALYTSRGYPNSHKKYELVFGWGAKKVLFKEELKSGGLESGWKFGFLGYELRHEFEILSKGNPAQGDWPDAQFFIPEIVGVLKLDGTLEISGSTEEGAQKVLDMVLQASSLTKDGPTRLEFKAIETRAQYIQAIESLQQHIQNGDIYEVNYCTSFRAEIKELDSVALFQKMANATDAPFSAYLKLDHHILLCTSPERYVLKEQRSILS
;
A
#
# COMPACT_ATOMS: atom_id res chain seq x y z
N MET A 1 7.66 0.60 23.12
CA MET A 1 8.37 1.51 22.19
C MET A 1 8.50 2.88 22.86
N LYS A 2 9.64 3.55 22.68
CA LYS A 2 9.87 4.95 23.12
C LYS A 2 9.33 5.87 22.02
N LYS A 3 8.81 7.05 22.43
CA LYS A 3 8.12 7.97 21.52
C LYS A 3 8.74 9.36 21.57
N VAL A 4 8.77 10.01 20.42
CA VAL A 4 9.08 11.44 20.25
C VAL A 4 8.00 12.08 19.37
N SER A 5 7.83 13.40 19.44
CA SER A 5 6.76 14.08 18.71
C SER A 5 7.21 15.45 18.17
N ALA A 6 6.64 15.80 17.01
CA ALA A 6 6.61 17.16 16.49
C ALA A 6 5.16 17.60 16.30
N TYR A 7 4.91 18.90 16.35
CA TYR A 7 3.57 19.47 16.33
C TYR A 7 3.38 20.43 15.15
N ASN A 8 2.15 20.63 14.74
CA ASN A 8 1.78 21.56 13.67
C ASN A 8 2.50 21.28 12.34
N VAL A 9 2.69 19.98 12.00
CA VAL A 9 3.32 19.59 10.75
C VAL A 9 2.27 19.48 9.64
N ASP A 10 2.65 19.91 8.43
CA ASP A 10 1.79 19.80 7.25
C ASP A 10 1.85 18.36 6.68
N PRO A 11 0.68 17.67 6.50
CA PRO A 11 0.64 16.29 6.04
C PRO A 11 1.32 16.04 4.69
N ILE A 12 1.12 16.92 3.72
CA ILE A 12 1.70 16.75 2.37
C ILE A 12 3.22 16.95 2.40
N THR A 13 3.68 17.91 3.19
CA THR A 13 5.12 18.12 3.39
C THR A 13 5.78 16.90 4.02
N ILE A 14 5.16 16.31 5.06
CA ILE A 14 5.68 15.08 5.70
C ILE A 14 5.63 13.89 4.74
N GLU A 15 4.55 13.72 3.99
CA GLU A 15 4.42 12.69 2.96
C GLU A 15 5.59 12.75 1.95
N ASN A 16 5.82 13.91 1.36
CA ASN A 16 6.88 14.11 0.37
C ASN A 16 8.27 13.83 0.93
N ARG A 17 8.55 14.28 2.16
CA ARG A 17 9.82 14.02 2.84
C ARG A 17 10.05 12.54 3.13
N LEU A 18 9.02 11.84 3.59
CA LEU A 18 9.07 10.40 3.82
C LEU A 18 9.31 9.61 2.54
N LEU A 19 8.66 10.00 1.45
CA LEU A 19 8.86 9.39 0.13
C LEU A 19 10.29 9.60 -0.37
N GLU A 20 10.86 10.79 -0.22
CA GLU A 20 12.25 11.07 -0.58
C GLU A 20 13.22 10.18 0.19
N LEU A 21 12.99 10.01 1.49
CA LEU A 21 13.81 9.18 2.36
C LEU A 21 13.61 7.67 2.14
N SER A 22 12.52 7.24 1.50
CA SER A 22 12.20 5.82 1.27
C SER A 22 13.26 5.07 0.49
N SER A 23 14.02 5.75 -0.38
CA SER A 23 15.13 5.18 -1.16
C SER A 23 16.23 4.59 -0.29
N SER A 24 16.41 5.11 0.93
CA SER A 24 17.46 4.70 1.87
C SER A 24 17.17 3.38 2.60
N ARG A 25 16.01 2.75 2.36
CA ARG A 25 15.57 1.52 3.05
C ARG A 25 15.06 0.47 2.08
N SER A 26 15.36 -0.79 2.36
CA SER A 26 14.79 -1.93 1.63
C SER A 26 13.34 -2.19 2.03
N PHE A 27 12.97 -1.87 3.29
CA PHE A 27 11.60 -2.00 3.79
C PHE A 27 11.08 -0.66 4.25
N PHE A 28 10.02 -0.22 3.61
CA PHE A 28 9.34 1.05 3.91
C PHE A 28 7.86 0.95 3.54
N ALA A 29 6.99 1.50 4.36
CA ALA A 29 5.57 1.61 4.08
C ALA A 29 5.07 2.99 4.43
N LEU A 30 4.23 3.55 3.58
CA LEU A 30 3.52 4.79 3.80
C LEU A 30 2.06 4.59 3.40
N TYR A 31 1.14 4.81 4.34
CA TYR A 31 -0.29 4.84 4.11
C TYR A 31 -0.79 6.26 4.40
N THR A 32 -1.49 6.86 3.48
CA THR A 32 -1.94 8.26 3.56
C THR A 32 -3.37 8.43 3.05
N SER A 33 -4.11 9.31 3.69
CA SER A 33 -5.45 9.70 3.27
C SER A 33 -5.48 11.02 2.52
N ARG A 34 -4.35 11.74 2.48
CA ARG A 34 -4.17 13.01 1.78
C ARG A 34 -5.28 14.06 2.08
N GLY A 35 -5.69 14.11 3.33
CA GLY A 35 -6.74 15.04 3.76
C GLY A 35 -8.18 14.60 3.42
N TYR A 36 -8.37 13.48 2.71
CA TYR A 36 -9.73 13.02 2.35
C TYR A 36 -10.59 12.80 3.60
N PRO A 37 -11.81 13.35 3.66
CA PRO A 37 -12.71 13.19 4.78
C PRO A 37 -13.27 11.77 4.82
N ASN A 38 -13.08 11.07 5.95
CA ASN A 38 -13.62 9.73 6.17
C ASN A 38 -14.02 9.60 7.64
N SER A 39 -15.24 9.13 7.92
CA SER A 39 -15.78 8.97 9.28
C SER A 39 -14.98 8.00 10.17
N HIS A 40 -14.27 7.06 9.57
CA HIS A 40 -13.43 6.09 10.28
C HIS A 40 -11.94 6.44 10.23
N LYS A 41 -11.60 7.65 9.83
CA LYS A 41 -10.22 8.13 9.76
C LYS A 41 -9.69 8.42 11.16
N LYS A 42 -8.60 7.76 11.54
CA LYS A 42 -7.92 7.98 12.82
C LYS A 42 -6.61 8.77 12.67
N TYR A 43 -6.02 8.72 11.48
CA TYR A 43 -4.71 9.28 11.17
C TYR A 43 -4.72 9.93 9.79
N GLU A 44 -3.92 10.97 9.59
CA GLU A 44 -3.63 11.52 8.27
C GLU A 44 -2.71 10.59 7.49
N LEU A 45 -1.70 10.06 8.18
CA LEU A 45 -0.65 9.27 7.59
C LEU A 45 -0.07 8.32 8.63
N VAL A 46 0.29 7.11 8.20
CA VAL A 46 1.03 6.12 9.01
C VAL A 46 2.17 5.57 8.18
N PHE A 47 3.36 5.43 8.78
CA PHE A 47 4.49 4.82 8.09
C PHE A 47 5.25 3.80 8.95
N GLY A 48 5.84 2.82 8.26
CA GLY A 48 6.79 1.86 8.81
C GLY A 48 8.15 2.02 8.15
N TRP A 49 9.21 2.03 8.96
CA TRP A 49 10.57 2.30 8.52
C TRP A 49 11.53 1.22 8.99
N GLY A 50 12.24 0.56 8.05
CA GLY A 50 13.10 -0.58 8.31
C GLY A 50 12.33 -1.82 8.75
N ALA A 51 12.95 -2.99 8.71
CA ALA A 51 12.33 -4.24 9.11
C ALA A 51 13.13 -4.93 10.22
N LYS A 52 12.50 -5.18 11.37
CA LYS A 52 13.02 -6.10 12.40
C LYS A 52 12.85 -7.54 11.99
N LYS A 53 11.74 -7.85 11.32
CA LYS A 53 11.39 -9.19 10.87
C LYS A 53 10.49 -9.08 9.64
N VAL A 54 10.73 -9.93 8.66
CA VAL A 54 9.85 -10.13 7.50
C VAL A 54 9.02 -11.38 7.75
N LEU A 55 7.75 -11.34 7.38
CA LEU A 55 6.76 -12.38 7.58
C LEU A 55 6.14 -12.73 6.23
N PHE A 56 6.15 -14.00 5.87
CA PHE A 56 5.43 -14.54 4.72
C PHE A 56 4.16 -15.29 5.18
N LYS A 57 3.44 -15.87 4.26
CA LYS A 57 2.14 -16.52 4.54
C LYS A 57 2.22 -17.60 5.60
N GLU A 58 3.32 -18.35 5.68
CA GLU A 58 3.52 -19.44 6.64
C GLU A 58 3.54 -18.92 8.08
N GLU A 59 4.28 -17.82 8.33
CA GLU A 59 4.32 -17.19 9.66
C GLU A 59 2.99 -16.53 10.00
N LEU A 60 2.26 -16.02 9.01
CA LEU A 60 0.93 -15.43 9.25
C LEU A 60 -0.09 -16.50 9.68
N LYS A 61 -0.02 -17.72 9.11
CA LYS A 61 -0.89 -18.85 9.44
C LYS A 61 -0.60 -19.46 10.82
N SER A 62 0.65 -19.54 11.21
CA SER A 62 1.07 -20.19 12.46
C SER A 62 0.64 -19.46 13.73
N GLY A 63 -0.17 -18.40 13.63
CA GLY A 63 -0.66 -17.62 14.78
C GLY A 63 0.40 -16.72 15.42
N GLY A 64 1.60 -16.65 14.86
CA GLY A 64 2.71 -15.82 15.31
C GLY A 64 2.53 -14.32 15.08
N LEU A 65 1.28 -13.84 15.00
CA LEU A 65 0.94 -12.43 14.95
C LEU A 65 1.06 -11.82 16.35
N GLU A 66 2.29 -11.61 16.80
CA GLU A 66 2.53 -10.79 17.99
C GLU A 66 1.78 -9.46 17.88
N SER A 67 1.36 -8.88 18.99
CA SER A 67 0.74 -7.56 19.03
C SER A 67 1.71 -6.51 18.47
N GLY A 68 1.20 -5.53 17.73
CA GLY A 68 2.00 -4.43 17.20
C GLY A 68 1.79 -4.18 15.71
N TRP A 69 2.49 -3.17 15.21
CA TRP A 69 2.41 -2.74 13.83
C TRP A 69 3.04 -3.75 12.88
N LYS A 70 2.35 -4.02 11.80
CA LYS A 70 2.82 -4.78 10.64
C LYS A 70 2.38 -4.08 9.39
N PHE A 71 3.27 -3.95 8.43
CA PHE A 71 3.03 -3.32 7.14
C PHE A 71 3.28 -4.34 6.05
N GLY A 72 2.41 -4.39 5.06
CA GLY A 72 2.54 -5.36 3.97
C GLY A 72 1.27 -5.48 3.15
N PHE A 73 1.13 -6.61 2.46
CA PHE A 73 -0.01 -6.89 1.62
C PHE A 73 -0.43 -8.36 1.70
N LEU A 74 -1.68 -8.60 1.32
CA LEU A 74 -2.26 -9.90 1.03
C LEU A 74 -2.57 -9.94 -0.47
N GLY A 75 -1.95 -10.85 -1.19
CA GLY A 75 -2.19 -11.05 -2.61
C GLY A 75 -3.52 -11.78 -2.86
N TYR A 76 -4.11 -11.57 -4.02
CA TYR A 76 -5.38 -12.19 -4.40
C TYR A 76 -5.30 -13.73 -4.42
N GLU A 77 -4.15 -14.29 -4.81
CA GLU A 77 -3.96 -15.74 -4.88
C GLU A 77 -3.90 -16.43 -3.50
N LEU A 78 -3.82 -15.65 -2.41
CA LEU A 78 -3.97 -16.19 -1.05
C LEU A 78 -5.33 -16.88 -0.84
N ARG A 79 -6.35 -16.59 -1.65
CA ARG A 79 -7.65 -17.28 -1.66
C ARG A 79 -7.54 -18.80 -1.77
N HIS A 80 -6.53 -19.32 -2.49
CA HIS A 80 -6.30 -20.76 -2.64
C HIS A 80 -5.94 -21.47 -1.32
N GLU A 81 -5.61 -20.72 -0.28
CA GLU A 81 -5.37 -21.25 1.06
C GLU A 81 -6.66 -21.50 1.84
N PHE A 82 -7.76 -20.91 1.42
CA PHE A 82 -9.06 -20.95 2.11
C PHE A 82 -10.14 -21.69 1.29
N GLU A 83 -9.99 -21.74 -0.02
CA GLU A 83 -10.98 -22.30 -0.93
C GLU A 83 -10.35 -23.26 -1.93
N ILE A 84 -11.08 -24.34 -2.23
CA ILE A 84 -10.71 -25.27 -3.32
C ILE A 84 -11.21 -24.65 -4.62
N LEU A 85 -10.35 -23.88 -5.28
CA LEU A 85 -10.67 -23.24 -6.55
C LEU A 85 -9.93 -23.94 -7.70
N SER A 86 -10.54 -23.96 -8.88
CA SER A 86 -9.83 -24.32 -10.09
C SER A 86 -8.60 -23.43 -10.26
N LYS A 87 -7.51 -23.99 -10.79
CA LYS A 87 -6.30 -23.19 -11.07
C LYS A 87 -6.68 -22.07 -12.03
N GLY A 88 -6.56 -20.85 -11.53
CA GLY A 88 -6.72 -19.63 -12.33
C GLY A 88 -5.55 -19.44 -13.31
N ASN A 89 -5.47 -18.28 -13.89
CA ASN A 89 -4.31 -17.87 -14.68
C ASN A 89 -3.03 -17.98 -13.83
N PRO A 90 -1.90 -18.43 -14.41
CA PRO A 90 -0.65 -18.52 -13.67
C PRO A 90 -0.30 -17.16 -13.06
N ALA A 91 0.21 -17.20 -11.82
CA ALA A 91 0.69 -16.01 -11.13
C ALA A 91 1.65 -15.24 -12.05
N GLN A 92 1.44 -13.95 -12.16
CA GLN A 92 2.23 -13.11 -13.04
C GLN A 92 3.33 -12.42 -12.22
N GLY A 93 4.57 -12.89 -12.35
CA GLY A 93 5.74 -12.38 -11.64
C GLY A 93 6.10 -13.23 -10.41
N ASP A 94 7.07 -12.73 -9.65
CA ASP A 94 7.66 -13.36 -8.46
C ASP A 94 7.09 -12.83 -7.14
N TRP A 95 5.89 -12.23 -7.17
CA TRP A 95 5.22 -11.72 -5.98
C TRP A 95 4.78 -12.86 -5.05
N PRO A 96 5.09 -12.79 -3.75
CA PRO A 96 4.57 -13.75 -2.79
C PRO A 96 3.06 -13.56 -2.57
N ASP A 97 2.35 -14.63 -2.15
CA ASP A 97 0.92 -14.56 -1.84
C ASP A 97 0.61 -13.60 -0.69
N ALA A 98 1.55 -13.44 0.24
CA ALA A 98 1.47 -12.46 1.32
C ALA A 98 2.89 -12.12 1.80
N GLN A 99 3.13 -10.85 2.09
CA GLN A 99 4.37 -10.40 2.71
C GLN A 99 4.10 -9.21 3.61
N PHE A 100 4.61 -9.30 4.85
CA PHE A 100 4.56 -8.23 5.84
C PHE A 100 5.94 -8.01 6.45
N PHE A 101 6.14 -6.86 7.05
CA PHE A 101 7.29 -6.64 7.92
C PHE A 101 6.87 -5.99 9.25
N ILE A 102 7.58 -6.36 10.31
CA ILE A 102 7.52 -5.69 11.60
C ILE A 102 8.54 -4.55 11.55
N PRO A 103 8.11 -3.29 11.67
CA PRO A 103 9.01 -2.16 11.47
C PRO A 103 9.96 -1.94 12.64
N GLU A 104 11.13 -1.36 12.35
CA GLU A 104 12.05 -0.82 13.37
C GLU A 104 11.46 0.44 14.02
N ILE A 105 10.91 1.30 13.19
CA ILE A 105 10.29 2.58 13.57
C ILE A 105 8.88 2.64 12.98
N VAL A 106 7.95 3.18 13.75
CA VAL A 106 6.60 3.52 13.31
C VAL A 106 6.37 5.00 13.50
N GLY A 107 5.85 5.67 12.50
CA GLY A 107 5.37 7.04 12.61
C GLY A 107 3.88 7.14 12.33
N VAL A 108 3.23 8.01 13.06
CA VAL A 108 1.79 8.30 12.93
C VAL A 108 1.59 9.80 12.93
N LEU A 109 1.03 10.33 11.87
CA LEU A 109 0.55 11.71 11.82
C LEU A 109 -0.92 11.73 12.16
N LYS A 110 -1.25 12.35 13.28
CA LYS A 110 -2.62 12.50 13.78
C LYS A 110 -3.38 13.60 13.05
N LEU A 111 -4.70 13.60 13.21
CA LEU A 111 -5.60 14.61 12.62
C LEU A 111 -5.37 16.02 13.17
N ASP A 112 -4.78 16.15 14.35
CA ASP A 112 -4.43 17.42 14.99
C ASP A 112 -3.06 18.00 14.53
N GLY A 113 -2.42 17.37 13.54
CA GLY A 113 -1.10 17.77 13.06
C GLY A 113 0.07 17.31 13.93
N THR A 114 -0.16 16.41 14.89
CA THR A 114 0.91 15.83 15.71
C THR A 114 1.53 14.63 15.02
N LEU A 115 2.83 14.71 14.69
CA LEU A 115 3.63 13.58 14.21
C LEU A 115 4.28 12.87 15.39
N GLU A 116 3.85 11.65 15.68
CA GLU A 116 4.48 10.76 16.68
C GLU A 116 5.36 9.72 15.98
N ILE A 117 6.61 9.60 16.41
CA ILE A 117 7.53 8.56 15.95
C ILE A 117 7.90 7.67 17.13
N SER A 118 7.80 6.36 16.94
CA SER A 118 8.02 5.34 17.95
C SER A 118 9.09 4.34 17.51
N GLY A 119 10.06 4.08 18.34
CA GLY A 119 11.16 3.14 18.10
C GLY A 119 11.52 2.29 19.31
N SER A 120 12.50 1.40 19.16
CA SER A 120 13.02 0.60 20.28
C SER A 120 13.73 1.48 21.30
N THR A 121 14.41 2.55 20.84
CA THR A 121 15.08 3.57 21.66
C THR A 121 14.52 4.94 21.32
N GLU A 122 14.62 5.87 22.28
CA GLU A 122 14.23 7.27 22.07
C GLU A 122 15.17 7.95 21.08
N GLU A 123 16.46 7.70 21.19
CA GLU A 123 17.48 8.22 20.27
C GLU A 123 17.21 7.80 18.82
N GLY A 124 16.89 6.52 18.58
CA GLY A 124 16.53 6.02 17.24
C GLY A 124 15.28 6.69 16.68
N ALA A 125 14.25 6.89 17.51
CA ALA A 125 13.04 7.60 17.12
C ALA A 125 13.32 9.08 16.82
N GLN A 126 14.14 9.76 17.65
CA GLN A 126 14.52 11.16 17.48
C GLN A 126 15.33 11.35 16.19
N LYS A 127 16.28 10.48 15.91
CA LYS A 127 17.06 10.53 14.67
C LYS A 127 16.16 10.47 13.42
N VAL A 128 15.14 9.60 13.41
CA VAL A 128 14.21 9.53 12.28
C VAL A 128 13.33 10.77 12.21
N LEU A 129 12.87 11.31 13.35
CA LEU A 129 12.11 12.55 13.38
C LEU A 129 12.93 13.71 12.78
N ASP A 130 14.19 13.87 13.20
CA ASP A 130 15.07 14.92 12.69
C ASP A 130 15.32 14.78 11.18
N MET A 131 15.55 13.55 10.69
CA MET A 131 15.67 13.27 9.25
C MET A 131 14.41 13.67 8.49
N VAL A 132 13.23 13.34 8.98
CA VAL A 132 11.96 13.68 8.34
C VAL A 132 11.72 15.19 8.33
N LEU A 133 12.03 15.88 9.43
CA LEU A 133 11.85 17.33 9.53
C LEU A 133 12.83 18.12 8.65
N GLN A 134 14.04 17.58 8.39
CA GLN A 134 15.10 18.23 7.61
C GLN A 134 15.11 17.82 6.13
N ALA A 135 14.44 16.72 5.75
CA ALA A 135 14.43 16.23 4.38
C ALA A 135 13.77 17.23 3.42
N SER A 136 14.18 17.17 2.16
CA SER A 136 13.51 17.93 1.09
C SER A 136 12.07 17.48 0.92
N SER A 137 11.18 18.41 0.64
CA SER A 137 9.78 18.13 0.28
C SER A 137 9.50 18.36 -1.19
N LEU A 138 10.52 18.32 -2.04
CA LEU A 138 10.37 18.54 -3.46
C LEU A 138 9.54 17.43 -4.10
N THR A 139 8.57 17.82 -4.89
CA THR A 139 7.92 16.91 -5.83
C THR A 139 8.84 16.69 -7.01
N LYS A 140 9.04 15.44 -7.38
CA LYS A 140 9.82 15.12 -8.58
C LYS A 140 8.94 15.23 -9.82
N ASP A 141 9.51 15.67 -10.91
CA ASP A 141 8.86 15.54 -12.21
C ASP A 141 8.61 14.06 -12.48
N GLY A 142 7.39 13.75 -12.88
CA GLY A 142 6.95 12.38 -13.04
C GLY A 142 7.77 11.60 -14.08
N PRO A 143 7.67 10.26 -14.06
CA PRO A 143 8.45 9.41 -14.93
C PRO A 143 8.21 9.74 -16.40
N THR A 144 9.23 9.45 -17.20
CA THR A 144 9.13 9.35 -18.65
C THR A 144 7.86 8.57 -19.03
N ARG A 145 7.24 8.93 -20.14
CA ARG A 145 6.04 8.27 -20.67
C ARG A 145 6.21 6.75 -20.65
N LEU A 146 5.33 6.05 -19.92
CA LEU A 146 5.28 4.59 -19.89
C LEU A 146 4.38 4.09 -21.02
N GLU A 147 4.89 3.14 -21.80
CA GLU A 147 4.10 2.45 -22.82
C GLU A 147 3.52 1.18 -22.25
N PHE A 148 2.25 1.25 -21.85
CA PHE A 148 1.52 0.11 -21.34
C PHE A 148 0.95 -0.73 -22.49
N LYS A 149 1.11 -2.05 -22.37
CA LYS A 149 0.46 -3.05 -23.24
C LYS A 149 -0.58 -3.79 -22.43
N ALA A 150 -1.80 -3.88 -22.95
CA ALA A 150 -2.83 -4.72 -22.36
C ALA A 150 -2.42 -6.19 -22.50
N ILE A 151 -2.71 -7.01 -21.48
CA ILE A 151 -2.42 -8.46 -21.50
C ILE A 151 -3.40 -9.18 -22.41
N GLU A 152 -4.64 -8.72 -22.46
CA GLU A 152 -5.67 -9.22 -23.37
C GLU A 152 -5.94 -8.24 -24.49
N THR A 153 -6.38 -8.78 -25.63
CA THR A 153 -6.80 -7.96 -26.77
C THR A 153 -8.19 -7.34 -26.50
N ARG A 154 -8.50 -6.25 -27.21
CA ARG A 154 -9.86 -5.65 -27.16
C ARG A 154 -10.97 -6.67 -27.48
N ALA A 155 -10.73 -7.58 -28.43
CA ALA A 155 -11.72 -8.60 -28.80
C ALA A 155 -11.97 -9.60 -27.65
N GLN A 156 -10.91 -10.07 -27.00
CA GLN A 156 -11.01 -10.96 -25.83
C GLN A 156 -11.74 -10.28 -24.67
N TYR A 157 -11.44 -9.01 -24.39
CA TYR A 157 -12.13 -8.23 -23.36
C TYR A 157 -13.63 -8.13 -23.65
N ILE A 158 -14.03 -7.75 -24.88
CA ILE A 158 -15.44 -7.63 -25.28
C ILE A 158 -16.15 -8.98 -25.14
N GLN A 159 -15.55 -10.07 -25.65
CA GLN A 159 -16.11 -11.41 -25.53
C GLN A 159 -16.34 -11.83 -24.08
N ALA A 160 -15.39 -11.54 -23.18
CA ALA A 160 -15.53 -11.81 -21.76
C ALA A 160 -16.72 -11.03 -21.15
N ILE A 161 -16.83 -9.74 -21.45
CA ILE A 161 -17.94 -8.90 -20.96
C ILE A 161 -19.30 -9.40 -21.48
N GLU A 162 -19.41 -9.76 -22.77
CA GLU A 162 -20.65 -10.30 -23.33
C GLU A 162 -21.05 -11.62 -22.66
N SER A 163 -20.08 -12.51 -22.39
CA SER A 163 -20.32 -13.74 -21.65
C SER A 163 -20.83 -13.49 -20.23
N LEU A 164 -20.20 -12.56 -19.51
CA LEU A 164 -20.60 -12.18 -18.14
C LEU A 164 -21.99 -11.54 -18.11
N GLN A 165 -22.32 -10.70 -19.07
CA GLN A 165 -23.66 -10.14 -19.22
C GLN A 165 -24.72 -11.23 -19.43
N GLN A 166 -24.42 -12.28 -20.22
CA GLN A 166 -25.30 -13.41 -20.39
C GLN A 166 -25.54 -14.17 -19.08
N HIS A 167 -24.50 -14.39 -18.26
CA HIS A 167 -24.62 -15.00 -16.93
C HIS A 167 -25.49 -14.16 -15.99
N ILE A 168 -25.34 -12.83 -16.02
CA ILE A 168 -26.21 -11.92 -15.24
C ILE A 168 -27.68 -12.03 -15.70
N GLN A 169 -27.93 -12.03 -17.02
CA GLN A 169 -29.30 -12.16 -17.56
C GLN A 169 -29.94 -13.50 -17.23
N ASN A 170 -29.17 -14.59 -17.19
CA ASN A 170 -29.63 -15.89 -16.79
C ASN A 170 -29.88 -16.04 -15.28
N GLY A 171 -29.41 -15.08 -14.48
CA GLY A 171 -29.50 -15.14 -13.00
C GLY A 171 -28.43 -16.00 -12.34
N ASP A 172 -27.36 -16.38 -13.06
CA ASP A 172 -26.24 -17.15 -12.52
C ASP A 172 -25.43 -16.35 -11.52
N ILE A 173 -25.28 -15.04 -11.77
CA ILE A 173 -24.58 -14.05 -10.92
C ILE A 173 -25.38 -12.73 -10.95
N TYR A 174 -25.22 -11.92 -9.90
CA TYR A 174 -25.86 -10.60 -9.80
C TYR A 174 -24.99 -9.50 -10.39
N GLU A 175 -23.72 -9.48 -10.00
CA GLU A 175 -22.70 -8.54 -10.48
C GLU A 175 -21.34 -9.20 -10.46
N VAL A 176 -20.38 -8.64 -11.18
CA VAL A 176 -18.98 -9.08 -11.20
C VAL A 176 -18.05 -7.94 -11.57
N ASN A 177 -16.92 -7.87 -10.86
CA ASN A 177 -15.81 -6.99 -11.21
C ASN A 177 -14.83 -7.73 -12.13
N TYR A 178 -14.84 -7.39 -13.41
CA TYR A 178 -13.90 -7.95 -14.37
C TYR A 178 -12.60 -7.15 -14.40
N CYS A 179 -11.51 -7.80 -14.01
CA CYS A 179 -10.20 -7.17 -13.94
C CYS A 179 -9.36 -7.49 -15.18
N THR A 180 -8.74 -6.46 -15.75
CA THR A 180 -7.72 -6.60 -16.78
C THR A 180 -6.40 -6.00 -16.31
N SER A 181 -5.30 -6.38 -16.93
CA SER A 181 -3.96 -5.92 -16.56
C SER A 181 -3.24 -5.29 -17.75
N PHE A 182 -2.43 -4.30 -17.42
CA PHE A 182 -1.53 -3.65 -18.37
C PHE A 182 -0.10 -3.80 -17.87
N ARG A 183 0.85 -3.97 -18.78
CA ARG A 183 2.28 -4.11 -18.47
C ARG A 183 3.10 -3.09 -19.23
N ALA A 184 4.14 -2.62 -18.58
CA ALA A 184 5.21 -1.86 -19.21
C ALA A 184 6.56 -2.41 -18.75
N GLU A 185 7.50 -2.55 -19.69
CA GLU A 185 8.88 -2.88 -19.36
C GLU A 185 9.70 -1.60 -19.35
N ILE A 186 10.41 -1.38 -18.26
CA ILE A 186 11.23 -0.19 -18.06
C ILE A 186 12.56 -0.58 -17.43
N LYS A 187 13.63 0.15 -17.81
CA LYS A 187 14.96 -0.07 -17.25
C LYS A 187 15.10 0.54 -15.86
N GLU A 188 14.57 1.74 -15.69
CA GLU A 188 14.63 2.50 -14.43
C GLU A 188 13.30 3.19 -14.20
N LEU A 189 12.78 3.09 -12.97
CA LEU A 189 11.55 3.74 -12.55
C LEU A 189 11.80 4.59 -11.30
N ASP A 190 11.52 5.88 -11.39
CA ASP A 190 11.31 6.68 -10.18
C ASP A 190 9.90 6.38 -9.62
N SER A 191 9.85 5.39 -8.73
CA SER A 191 8.59 4.94 -8.12
C SER A 191 7.97 6.01 -7.20
N VAL A 192 8.79 6.90 -6.63
CA VAL A 192 8.32 8.02 -5.81
C VAL A 192 7.59 9.03 -6.67
N ALA A 193 8.21 9.46 -7.79
CA ALA A 193 7.58 10.38 -8.73
C ALA A 193 6.29 9.78 -9.33
N LEU A 194 6.30 8.48 -9.65
CA LEU A 194 5.09 7.80 -10.13
C LEU A 194 3.98 7.80 -9.07
N PHE A 195 4.29 7.46 -7.81
CA PHE A 195 3.31 7.48 -6.73
C PHE A 195 2.72 8.87 -6.52
N GLN A 196 3.57 9.91 -6.45
CA GLN A 196 3.12 11.30 -6.31
C GLN A 196 2.16 11.70 -7.43
N LYS A 197 2.48 11.34 -8.69
CA LYS A 197 1.62 11.59 -9.85
C LYS A 197 0.28 10.85 -9.75
N MET A 198 0.28 9.57 -9.39
CA MET A 198 -0.94 8.78 -9.19
C MET A 198 -1.80 9.39 -8.08
N ALA A 199 -1.21 9.66 -6.93
CA ALA A 199 -1.90 10.20 -5.77
C ALA A 199 -2.48 11.60 -6.01
N ASN A 200 -1.77 12.45 -6.78
CA ASN A 200 -2.27 13.77 -7.18
C ASN A 200 -3.42 13.70 -8.19
N ALA A 201 -3.48 12.63 -8.99
CA ALA A 201 -4.51 12.47 -10.01
C ALA A 201 -5.83 11.87 -9.49
N THR A 202 -5.82 11.23 -8.32
CA THR A 202 -6.95 10.40 -7.85
C THR A 202 -7.62 10.91 -6.58
N ASP A 203 -6.96 11.72 -5.75
CA ASP A 203 -7.43 12.15 -4.42
C ASP A 203 -7.99 10.97 -3.57
N ALA A 204 -7.32 9.82 -3.65
CA ALA A 204 -7.84 8.59 -3.08
C ALA A 204 -7.56 8.49 -1.58
N PRO A 205 -8.58 8.13 -0.75
CA PRO A 205 -8.46 8.10 0.71
C PRO A 205 -7.59 6.96 1.25
N PHE A 206 -7.29 5.95 0.44
CA PHE A 206 -6.50 4.78 0.83
C PHE A 206 -5.28 4.63 -0.09
N SER A 207 -4.45 5.65 -0.11
CA SER A 207 -3.20 5.64 -0.87
C SER A 207 -2.08 4.97 -0.08
N ALA A 208 -1.28 4.16 -0.77
CA ALA A 208 -0.16 3.43 -0.17
C ALA A 208 1.06 3.38 -1.08
N TYR A 209 2.22 3.65 -0.51
CA TYR A 209 3.54 3.37 -1.07
C TYR A 209 4.20 2.30 -0.21
N LEU A 210 4.45 1.13 -0.77
CA LEU A 210 5.01 0.00 -0.04
C LEU A 210 6.25 -0.52 -0.77
N LYS A 211 7.38 -0.53 -0.09
CA LYS A 211 8.64 -1.09 -0.56
C LYS A 211 9.01 -2.30 0.29
N LEU A 212 9.13 -3.44 -0.35
CA LEU A 212 9.40 -4.74 0.26
C LEU A 212 10.59 -5.37 -0.47
N ASP A 213 11.80 -4.93 -0.09
CA ASP A 213 13.06 -5.27 -0.75
C ASP A 213 13.07 -4.79 -2.21
N HIS A 214 12.99 -5.70 -3.18
CA HIS A 214 12.96 -5.37 -4.62
C HIS A 214 11.55 -5.14 -5.17
N HIS A 215 10.51 -5.50 -4.41
CA HIS A 215 9.12 -5.24 -4.79
C HIS A 215 8.66 -3.86 -4.33
N ILE A 216 7.98 -3.15 -5.21
CA ILE A 216 7.36 -1.86 -4.88
C ILE A 216 5.89 -1.91 -5.30
N LEU A 217 4.99 -1.67 -4.35
CA LEU A 217 3.56 -1.58 -4.58
C LEU A 217 3.10 -0.14 -4.39
N LEU A 218 2.46 0.41 -5.42
CA LEU A 218 1.85 1.74 -5.43
C LEU A 218 0.34 1.56 -5.52
N CYS A 219 -0.39 2.15 -4.60
CA CYS A 219 -1.83 2.05 -4.53
C CYS A 219 -2.46 3.42 -4.34
N THR A 220 -3.54 3.69 -5.09
CA THR A 220 -4.40 4.85 -4.89
C THR A 220 -5.85 4.37 -4.97
N SER A 221 -6.30 3.70 -3.88
CA SER A 221 -7.63 3.10 -3.83
C SER A 221 -8.68 4.08 -3.31
N PRO A 222 -9.84 4.19 -3.98
CA PRO A 222 -10.96 4.96 -3.47
C PRO A 222 -11.70 4.25 -2.33
N GLU A 223 -11.47 2.95 -2.14
CA GLU A 223 -12.26 2.10 -1.26
C GLU A 223 -11.38 1.33 -0.27
N ARG A 224 -11.89 1.18 0.95
CA ARG A 224 -11.30 0.30 1.97
C ARG A 224 -11.82 -1.10 1.78
N TYR A 225 -10.92 -2.06 1.62
CA TYR A 225 -11.32 -3.46 1.52
C TYR A 225 -11.92 -3.97 2.85
N VAL A 226 -11.22 -3.78 3.95
CA VAL A 226 -11.66 -4.25 5.27
C VAL A 226 -11.08 -3.40 6.40
N LEU A 227 -11.91 -3.12 7.40
CA LEU A 227 -11.50 -2.58 8.69
C LEU A 227 -11.92 -3.54 9.79
N LYS A 228 -10.97 -4.04 10.56
CA LYS A 228 -11.23 -4.81 11.78
C LYS A 228 -10.98 -3.95 13.00
N GLU A 229 -12.02 -3.74 13.81
CA GLU A 229 -11.92 -3.06 15.09
C GLU A 229 -12.48 -3.96 16.19
N GLN A 230 -11.60 -4.38 17.11
CA GLN A 230 -11.94 -5.32 18.17
C GLN A 230 -12.65 -6.59 17.62
N ARG A 231 -13.98 -6.71 17.78
CA ARG A 231 -14.82 -7.82 17.28
C ARG A 231 -15.64 -7.47 16.05
N SER A 232 -15.56 -6.23 15.57
CA SER A 232 -16.31 -5.76 14.39
C SER A 232 -15.43 -5.78 13.16
N ILE A 233 -16.02 -6.14 12.04
CA ILE A 233 -15.42 -6.06 10.70
C ILE A 233 -16.34 -5.15 9.86
N LEU A 234 -15.74 -4.18 9.19
CA LEU A 234 -16.40 -3.26 8.28
C LEU A 234 -15.73 -3.40 6.90
N SER A 235 -16.51 -3.48 5.85
CA SER A 235 -16.07 -3.48 4.45
C SER A 235 -16.80 -2.40 3.68
#